data_f442f5a6cd37783115b20e19f5875ecb
#
_entry.id   f442f5a6cd37783115b20e19f5875ecb
#
_cell.length_a   1.000
_cell.length_b   1.000
_cell.length_c   1.000
_cell.angle_alpha   90.00
_cell.angle_beta   90.00
_cell.angle_gamma   90.00
#
_symmetry.space_group_name_H-M   'P 1'
#
loop_
_entity.id
_entity.type
_entity.pdbx_description
1 polymer ?
#
loop_
_entity_poly.entity_id
_entity_poly.type
_entity_poly.pdbx_seq_one_letter_code
_entity_poly.pdbx_strand_id
1 'polypeptide(L)'
;MLSTPRRQLPSEVDTARTARSQYRVVPVPRITKEDLKQRLDSGTPPVLVDARLKYPYEHSTLKLPGAIRIGAGAPTPSFPRDREIVVYDSDPYELASSDVAAELIRQGYRAVALTGGIADWVAANLPTETKEAPKQATPEPGALKG
;
A
#
# COMPACT_ATOMS: atom_id res chain seq x y z
N MET A 1 4.74 10.74 52.06
CA MET A 1 4.53 10.73 51.60
C MET A 1 4.59 10.88 50.67
N LEU A 2 4.68 10.84 50.31
CA LEU A 2 4.74 10.94 49.54
C LEU A 2 4.59 10.34 48.44
N SER A 3 3.91 9.99 47.99
CA SER A 3 3.58 9.28 46.89
C SER A 3 3.73 9.97 45.63
N THR A 4 3.97 11.17 45.65
CA THR A 4 4.05 11.91 44.49
C THR A 4 5.14 11.50 43.58
N PRO A 5 6.28 11.09 44.01
CA PRO A 5 7.33 10.75 43.07
C PRO A 5 6.97 9.68 42.12
N ARG A 6 6.08 8.82 42.53
CA ARG A 6 5.72 7.80 41.65
C ARG A 6 5.07 8.29 40.46
N ARG A 7 4.35 9.34 40.58
CA ARG A 7 3.68 9.83 39.49
C ARG A 7 4.57 10.40 38.48
N GLN A 8 5.69 10.91 38.87
CA GLN A 8 6.56 11.42 37.91
C GLN A 8 7.13 10.38 37.04
N LEU A 9 7.33 9.19 37.56
CA LEU A 9 7.81 8.11 36.74
C LEU A 9 6.92 7.79 35.57
N PRO A 10 5.63 7.69 35.76
CA PRO A 10 4.76 7.47 34.62
C PRO A 10 4.85 8.58 33.60
N SER A 11 5.03 9.76 34.07
CA SER A 11 5.13 10.88 33.18
C SER A 11 6.34 10.77 32.28
N GLU A 12 7.46 10.36 32.84
CA GLU A 12 8.63 10.20 32.04
C GLU A 12 8.49 9.07 31.05
N VAL A 13 7.86 8.00 31.46
CA VAL A 13 7.60 6.90 30.58
C VAL A 13 6.71 7.32 29.45
N ASP A 14 5.71 8.12 29.74
CA ASP A 14 4.82 8.60 28.72
C ASP A 14 5.52 9.47 27.71
N THR A 15 6.45 10.29 28.15
CA THR A 15 7.21 11.10 27.24
C THR A 15 8.03 10.24 26.29
N ALA A 16 8.68 9.23 26.83
CA ALA A 16 9.49 8.37 26.00
C ALA A 16 8.61 7.61 25.00
N ARG A 17 7.44 7.18 25.44
CA ARG A 17 6.55 6.47 24.56
C ARG A 17 6.05 7.38 23.45
N THR A 18 5.75 8.61 23.74
CA THR A 18 5.31 9.55 22.75
C THR A 18 6.40 9.81 21.72
N ALA A 19 7.63 9.98 22.17
CA ALA A 19 8.72 10.18 21.24
C ALA A 19 8.89 8.98 20.33
N ARG A 20 8.77 7.79 20.89
CA ARG A 20 8.89 6.60 20.08
C ARG A 20 7.76 6.41 19.13
N SER A 21 6.56 6.86 19.47
CA SER A 21 5.43 6.63 18.60
C SER A 21 5.57 7.36 17.28
N GLN A 22 6.42 8.35 17.17
CA GLN A 22 6.66 8.98 15.89
C GLN A 22 7.36 8.05 14.92
N TYR A 23 8.08 7.08 15.43
CA TYR A 23 8.81 6.15 14.58
C TYR A 23 8.26 4.74 14.67
N ARG A 24 7.20 4.56 15.43
CA ARG A 24 6.65 3.25 15.63
C ARG A 24 5.89 2.84 14.40
N VAL A 25 5.99 1.57 14.07
CA VAL A 25 5.23 1.02 12.97
C VAL A 25 3.76 1.06 13.32
N VAL A 26 2.96 1.63 12.44
CA VAL A 26 1.52 1.61 12.59
C VAL A 26 1.02 0.20 12.29
N PRO A 27 0.16 -0.37 13.13
CA PRO A 27 -0.39 -1.68 12.80
C PRO A 27 -1.14 -1.62 11.49
N VAL A 28 -0.81 -2.54 10.58
CA VAL A 28 -1.40 -2.57 9.26
C VAL A 28 -2.19 -3.86 9.12
N PRO A 29 -3.51 -3.79 8.98
CA PRO A 29 -4.30 -4.99 8.73
C PRO A 29 -3.95 -5.59 7.39
N ARG A 30 -4.23 -6.87 7.23
CA ARG A 30 -3.89 -7.59 6.01
C ARG A 30 -5.14 -8.22 5.44
N ILE A 31 -5.12 -8.42 4.12
CA ILE A 31 -6.22 -9.07 3.43
C ILE A 31 -5.63 -10.19 2.58
N THR A 32 -6.33 -11.32 2.53
CA THR A 32 -5.89 -12.43 1.70
C THR A 32 -6.28 -12.17 0.24
N LYS A 33 -5.61 -12.87 -0.67
CA LYS A 33 -5.96 -12.74 -2.08
C LYS A 33 -7.37 -13.22 -2.36
N GLU A 34 -7.83 -14.22 -1.63
CA GLU A 34 -9.19 -14.72 -1.78
C GLU A 34 -10.21 -13.66 -1.39
N ASP A 35 -9.99 -13.04 -0.26
CA ASP A 35 -10.91 -11.98 0.19
C ASP A 35 -10.87 -10.78 -0.73
N LEU A 36 -9.69 -10.43 -1.22
CA LEU A 36 -9.59 -9.32 -2.16
C LEU A 36 -10.36 -9.63 -3.44
N LYS A 37 -10.23 -10.85 -3.95
CA LYS A 37 -10.96 -11.21 -5.17
C LYS A 37 -12.45 -11.04 -4.96
N GLN A 38 -12.97 -11.47 -3.81
CA GLN A 38 -14.37 -11.29 -3.52
C GLN A 38 -14.77 -9.82 -3.50
N ARG A 39 -13.94 -8.98 -2.93
CA ARG A 39 -14.25 -7.55 -2.86
C ARG A 39 -14.18 -6.88 -4.21
N LEU A 40 -13.28 -7.33 -5.07
CA LEU A 40 -13.21 -6.78 -6.42
C LEU A 40 -14.44 -7.13 -7.24
N ASP A 41 -15.06 -8.27 -6.93
CA ASP A 41 -16.27 -8.69 -7.63
C ASP A 41 -17.52 -8.12 -7.02
N SER A 42 -17.42 -7.37 -5.94
CA SER A 42 -18.57 -6.79 -5.28
C SER A 42 -18.98 -5.48 -5.95
N GLY A 43 -20.07 -4.90 -5.48
CA GLY A 43 -20.53 -3.64 -6.04
C GLY A 43 -19.71 -2.43 -5.61
N THR A 44 -18.86 -2.59 -4.59
CA THR A 44 -18.01 -1.48 -4.12
C THR A 44 -16.58 -1.98 -3.96
N PRO A 45 -15.88 -2.18 -5.07
CA PRO A 45 -14.51 -2.69 -4.99
C PRO A 45 -13.58 -1.69 -4.31
N PRO A 46 -12.55 -2.17 -3.63
CA PRO A 46 -11.59 -1.27 -3.01
C PRO A 46 -10.72 -0.59 -4.05
N VAL A 47 -10.06 0.47 -3.63
CA VAL A 47 -9.01 1.10 -4.43
C VAL A 47 -7.76 0.24 -4.29
N LEU A 48 -7.09 -0.06 -5.40
CA LEU A 48 -5.85 -0.83 -5.35
C LEU A 48 -4.67 0.10 -5.55
N VAL A 49 -3.65 -0.05 -4.70
CA VAL A 49 -2.45 0.77 -4.76
C VAL A 49 -1.24 -0.14 -4.94
N ASP A 50 -0.46 0.15 -5.97
CA ASP A 50 0.76 -0.59 -6.29
C ASP A 50 1.93 0.13 -5.62
N ALA A 51 2.48 -0.46 -4.59
CA ALA A 51 3.57 0.12 -3.82
C ALA A 51 4.90 -0.57 -4.08
N ARG A 52 5.02 -1.30 -5.19
CA ARG A 52 6.26 -2.01 -5.48
C ARG A 52 7.44 -1.03 -5.57
N LEU A 53 8.60 -1.51 -5.18
CA LEU A 53 9.81 -0.74 -5.35
C LEU A 53 10.09 -0.56 -6.83
N LYS A 54 10.96 0.39 -7.15
CA LYS A 54 11.19 0.82 -8.53
C LYS A 54 11.54 -0.34 -9.45
N TYR A 55 12.54 -1.12 -9.10
CA TYR A 55 12.97 -2.19 -10.00
C TYR A 55 11.92 -3.27 -10.18
N PRO A 56 11.34 -3.84 -9.13
CA PRO A 56 10.28 -4.82 -9.35
C PRO A 56 9.13 -4.27 -10.18
N TYR A 57 8.79 -3.01 -9.96
CA TYR A 57 7.71 -2.40 -10.74
C TYR A 57 8.10 -2.28 -12.20
N GLU A 58 9.29 -1.75 -12.46
CA GLU A 58 9.70 -1.48 -13.84
C GLU A 58 9.96 -2.74 -14.64
N HIS A 59 10.36 -3.82 -13.98
CA HIS A 59 10.67 -5.06 -14.66
C HIS A 59 9.46 -5.96 -14.84
N SER A 60 8.31 -5.56 -14.35
CA SER A 60 7.09 -6.35 -14.48
C SER A 60 6.20 -5.74 -15.54
N THR A 61 5.51 -6.59 -16.28
CA THR A 61 4.54 -6.12 -17.26
C THR A 61 3.11 -6.17 -16.71
N LEU A 62 2.93 -6.69 -15.50
CA LEU A 62 1.60 -6.93 -14.96
C LEU A 62 1.35 -6.06 -13.75
N LYS A 63 0.08 -5.78 -13.50
CA LYS A 63 -0.39 -5.15 -12.27
C LYS A 63 -1.77 -5.69 -11.94
N LEU A 64 -2.23 -5.45 -10.74
CA LEU A 64 -3.61 -5.76 -10.40
C LEU A 64 -4.53 -4.81 -11.15
N PRO A 65 -5.75 -5.25 -11.48
CA PRO A 65 -6.62 -4.45 -12.34
C PRO A 65 -6.93 -3.09 -11.71
N GLY A 66 -6.73 -2.04 -12.46
CA GLY A 66 -7.04 -0.68 -12.01
C GLY A 66 -6.13 -0.12 -10.95
N ALA A 67 -5.03 -0.78 -10.64
CA ALA A 67 -4.15 -0.33 -9.56
C ALA A 67 -3.49 1.01 -9.88
N ILE A 68 -3.39 1.84 -8.85
CA ILE A 68 -2.78 3.15 -8.94
C ILE A 68 -1.38 3.05 -8.35
N ARG A 69 -0.40 3.53 -9.10
CA ARG A 69 1.00 3.45 -8.68
C ARG A 69 1.34 4.56 -7.70
N ILE A 70 1.92 4.19 -6.56
CA ILE A 70 2.51 5.15 -5.65
C ILE A 70 3.95 4.72 -5.43
N GLY A 71 4.89 5.46 -6.00
CA GLY A 71 6.31 5.16 -5.82
C GLY A 71 6.78 5.57 -4.44
N ALA A 72 7.93 5.05 -4.04
CA ALA A 72 8.50 5.38 -2.76
C ALA A 72 8.76 6.88 -2.68
N GLY A 73 8.34 7.49 -1.59
CA GLY A 73 8.55 8.91 -1.38
C GLY A 73 7.65 9.81 -2.20
N ALA A 74 6.77 9.25 -3.01
CA ALA A 74 5.87 10.07 -3.81
C ALA A 74 4.75 10.62 -2.94
N PRO A 75 4.19 11.77 -3.30
CA PRO A 75 3.05 12.28 -2.56
C PRO A 75 1.86 11.34 -2.67
N THR A 76 1.07 11.28 -1.63
CA THR A 76 -0.11 10.44 -1.63
C THR A 76 -1.24 11.15 -2.36
N PRO A 77 -1.83 10.52 -3.38
CA PRO A 77 -3.00 11.12 -4.01
C PRO A 77 -4.18 11.14 -3.07
N SER A 78 -5.18 11.92 -3.41
CA SER A 78 -6.40 11.97 -2.65
C SER A 78 -7.29 10.80 -3.08
N PHE A 79 -7.78 10.04 -2.12
CA PHE A 79 -8.67 8.91 -2.37
C PHE A 79 -10.01 9.13 -1.70
N PRO A 80 -11.06 8.45 -2.16
CA PRO A 80 -12.35 8.49 -1.43
C PRO A 80 -12.16 7.93 -0.03
N ARG A 81 -12.69 8.64 0.94
CA ARG A 81 -12.53 8.22 2.33
C ARG A 81 -13.48 7.11 2.74
N ASP A 82 -14.50 6.88 1.94
CA ASP A 82 -15.47 5.83 2.23
C ASP A 82 -15.11 4.51 1.54
N ARG A 83 -13.95 4.43 0.90
CA ARG A 83 -13.52 3.23 0.21
C ARG A 83 -12.31 2.64 0.93
N GLU A 84 -12.26 1.33 0.99
CA GLU A 84 -11.09 0.65 1.49
C GLU A 84 -9.98 0.72 0.45
N ILE A 85 -8.74 0.81 0.90
CA ILE A 85 -7.58 0.83 0.01
C ILE A 85 -6.78 -0.42 0.29
N VAL A 86 -6.47 -1.18 -0.76
CA VAL A 86 -5.62 -2.36 -0.63
C VAL A 86 -4.29 -2.06 -1.29
N VAL A 87 -3.22 -2.19 -0.53
CA VAL A 87 -1.87 -1.88 -0.99
C VAL A 87 -1.11 -3.17 -1.20
N TYR A 88 -0.42 -3.29 -2.32
CA TYR A 88 0.35 -4.50 -2.58
C TYR A 88 1.76 -4.16 -3.06
N ASP A 89 2.66 -5.10 -2.91
CA ASP A 89 4.02 -4.98 -3.43
C ASP A 89 4.48 -6.36 -3.91
N SER A 90 5.77 -6.49 -4.16
CA SER A 90 6.38 -7.75 -4.54
C SER A 90 7.46 -8.19 -3.54
N ASP A 91 7.53 -7.51 -2.40
CA ASP A 91 8.53 -7.81 -1.38
C ASP A 91 8.09 -9.04 -0.60
N PRO A 92 8.93 -10.05 -0.43
CA PRO A 92 8.56 -11.24 0.36
C PRO A 92 8.16 -10.89 1.78
N TYR A 93 8.67 -9.80 2.33
CA TYR A 93 8.32 -9.39 3.68
C TYR A 93 7.27 -8.29 3.72
N GLU A 94 6.80 -7.88 2.54
CA GLU A 94 5.72 -6.89 2.43
C GLU A 94 6.05 -5.56 3.09
N LEU A 95 7.33 -5.20 3.07
CA LEU A 95 7.76 -3.97 3.73
C LEU A 95 7.25 -2.74 3.00
N ALA A 96 7.32 -2.75 1.67
CA ALA A 96 6.89 -1.58 0.90
C ALA A 96 5.39 -1.35 1.02
N SER A 97 4.59 -2.41 0.92
CA SER A 97 3.15 -2.24 1.05
C SER A 97 2.76 -1.83 2.46
N SER A 98 3.43 -2.37 3.46
CA SER A 98 3.14 -1.99 4.83
C SER A 98 3.49 -0.53 5.10
N ASP A 99 4.59 -0.05 4.55
CA ASP A 99 4.96 1.36 4.73
C ASP A 99 3.95 2.30 4.10
N VAL A 100 3.52 2.00 2.89
CA VAL A 100 2.55 2.85 2.19
C VAL A 100 1.19 2.77 2.89
N ALA A 101 0.77 1.56 3.30
CA ALA A 101 -0.49 1.42 4.00
C ALA A 101 -0.46 2.17 5.33
N ALA A 102 0.65 2.10 6.06
CA ALA A 102 0.77 2.83 7.32
C ALA A 102 0.63 4.34 7.11
N GLU A 103 1.24 4.84 6.05
CA GLU A 103 1.12 6.26 5.75
C GLU A 103 -0.32 6.64 5.41
N LEU A 104 -1.00 5.82 4.65
CA LEU A 104 -2.40 6.06 4.33
C LEU A 104 -3.26 6.05 5.59
N ILE A 105 -2.99 5.12 6.50
CA ILE A 105 -3.72 5.05 7.76
C ILE A 105 -3.49 6.32 8.58
N ARG A 106 -2.25 6.82 8.61
CA ARG A 106 -1.96 8.07 9.33
C ARG A 106 -2.74 9.24 8.74
N GLN A 107 -3.05 9.19 7.47
CA GLN A 107 -3.82 10.24 6.81
C GLN A 107 -5.33 10.03 6.93
N GLY A 108 -5.76 9.00 7.65
CA GLY A 108 -7.17 8.79 7.92
C GLY A 108 -7.88 7.86 6.95
N TYR A 109 -7.16 7.20 6.07
CA TYR A 109 -7.76 6.24 5.15
C TYR A 109 -7.84 4.85 5.78
N ARG A 110 -8.72 4.02 5.26
CA ARG A 110 -8.80 2.62 5.64
C ARG A 110 -7.95 1.83 4.67
N ALA A 111 -6.77 1.44 5.10
CA ALA A 111 -5.83 0.77 4.22
C ALA A 111 -5.44 -0.58 4.81
N VAL A 112 -5.28 -1.56 3.94
CA VAL A 112 -4.83 -2.90 4.31
C VAL A 112 -3.76 -3.33 3.31
N ALA A 113 -2.92 -4.27 3.71
CA ALA A 113 -1.88 -4.79 2.84
C ALA A 113 -2.27 -6.17 2.34
N LEU A 114 -1.99 -6.43 1.06
CA LEU A 114 -2.31 -7.73 0.46
C LEU A 114 -1.25 -8.75 0.85
N THR A 115 -1.68 -9.80 1.53
CA THR A 115 -0.79 -10.88 1.92
C THR A 115 -0.26 -11.58 0.67
N GLY A 116 1.05 -11.75 0.60
CA GLY A 116 1.69 -12.40 -0.53
C GLY A 116 1.90 -11.52 -1.74
N GLY A 117 1.33 -10.33 -1.76
CA GLY A 117 1.56 -9.37 -2.83
C GLY A 117 1.16 -9.86 -4.18
N ILE A 118 1.72 -9.22 -5.22
CA ILE A 118 1.36 -9.56 -6.59
C ILE A 118 1.88 -10.96 -6.98
N ALA A 119 2.96 -11.42 -6.36
CA ALA A 119 3.50 -12.73 -6.73
C ALA A 119 2.49 -13.83 -6.44
N ASP A 120 1.89 -13.82 -5.26
CA ASP A 120 0.90 -14.85 -4.92
C ASP A 120 -0.37 -14.67 -5.73
N TRP A 121 -0.73 -13.45 -6.02
CA TRP A 121 -1.90 -13.16 -6.85
C TRP A 121 -1.76 -13.75 -8.23
N VAL A 122 -0.61 -13.54 -8.86
CA VAL A 122 -0.34 -14.09 -10.19
C VAL A 122 -0.25 -15.61 -10.14
N ALA A 123 0.42 -16.15 -9.11
CA ALA A 123 0.57 -17.58 -8.98
C ALA A 123 -0.77 -18.30 -8.85
N ALA A 124 -1.78 -17.60 -8.32
CA ALA A 124 -3.12 -18.16 -8.18
C ALA A 124 -3.98 -17.92 -9.42
N ASN A 125 -3.41 -17.37 -10.48
CA ASN A 125 -4.09 -17.10 -11.75
C ASN A 125 -5.27 -16.15 -11.58
N LEU A 126 -5.13 -15.21 -10.66
CA LEU A 126 -6.17 -14.20 -10.45
C LEU A 126 -6.00 -13.08 -11.49
N PRO A 127 -7.05 -12.30 -11.74
CA PRO A 127 -7.01 -11.33 -12.85
C PRO A 127 -5.93 -10.29 -12.69
N THR A 128 -5.25 -10.00 -13.78
CA THR A 128 -4.26 -8.93 -13.85
C THR A 128 -4.52 -8.12 -15.10
N GLU A 129 -3.85 -7.00 -15.20
CA GLU A 129 -3.84 -6.26 -16.44
C GLU A 129 -2.42 -5.85 -16.75
N THR A 130 -2.16 -5.55 -18.00
CA THR A 130 -0.85 -5.15 -18.45
C THR A 130 -0.64 -3.69 -18.06
N LYS A 131 0.55 -3.39 -17.54
CA LYS A 131 0.90 -2.00 -17.27
C LYS A 131 0.90 -1.23 -18.56
N GLU A 132 0.48 0.02 -18.48
CA GLU A 132 0.53 0.87 -19.64
C GLU A 132 1.95 1.12 -20.05
N ALA A 133 2.19 1.10 -21.36
CA ALA A 133 3.49 1.45 -21.86
C ALA A 133 3.77 2.91 -21.60
N PRO A 134 5.03 3.29 -21.47
CA PRO A 134 5.36 4.69 -21.33
C PRO A 134 4.84 5.46 -22.51
N LYS A 135 4.47 6.71 -22.28
CA LYS A 135 3.91 7.52 -23.34
C LYS A 135 4.79 7.63 -24.53
N GLN A 136 6.06 7.73 -24.32
CA GLN A 136 6.97 7.86 -25.44
C GLN A 136 7.04 6.60 -26.25
N ALA A 137 6.61 5.51 -25.74
CA ALA A 137 6.62 4.29 -26.50
C ALA A 137 5.44 4.19 -27.43
N THR A 138 4.52 5.03 -27.27
CA THR A 138 3.39 4.98 -28.08
C THR A 138 3.60 5.60 -29.38
N PRO A 139 4.03 6.08 -30.03
CA PRO A 139 3.93 6.74 -31.23
C PRO A 139 3.88 6.08 -32.45
N GLU A 140 3.86 6.25 -31.92
CA GLU A 140 3.88 6.02 -32.48
C GLU A 140 3.46 5.71 -33.27
N PRO A 141 3.21 5.87 -33.77
CA PRO A 141 2.80 5.51 -34.34
C PRO A 141 2.71 5.66 -35.12
N GLY A 142 2.89 5.99 -35.16
CA GLY A 142 2.86 5.95 -35.65
C GLY A 142 3.02 6.16 -36.14
N ALA A 143 3.22 6.58 -35.74
CA ALA A 143 3.42 6.60 -35.84
C ALA A 143 3.64 6.52 -36.43
N LEU A 144 3.68 6.79 -36.42
CA LEU A 144 3.97 6.51 -36.70
C LEU A 144 4.01 6.25 -37.50
N LYS A 145 3.95 6.43 -37.83
CA LYS A 145 4.05 6.12 -38.24
C LYS A 145 4.09 5.73 -38.75
N GLY A 146 4.18 5.96 -38.71
CA GLY A 146 4.25 5.68 -39.02
C GLY A 146 4.28 5.50 -39.26
#